data_96ced7ed232c84a028c4d08a11fc336a
#
_entry.id   96ced7ed232c84a028c4d08a11fc336a
#
_cell.length_a   1.000
_cell.length_b   1.000
_cell.length_c   1.000
_cell.angle_alpha   90.00
_cell.angle_beta   90.00
_cell.angle_gamma   90.00
#
_symmetry.space_group_name_H-M   'P 1'
#
loop_
_entity.id
_entity.type
_entity.pdbx_description
1 polymer ?
#
loop_
_entity_poly.entity_id
_entity_poly.type
_entity_poly.pdbx_seq_one_letter_code
_entity_poly.pdbx_strand_id
1 'polypeptide(L)'
;MAATSPRKILVTSALPYANGPLHLGHMLEQVQTDIWVRFQVSRGHDCLYVCADDAHGTAIMLAAEKLGITPEEHIDKVREEHQRDSAGFHIDFANFHTTHSEENRYWSERIYQSLVDRDHIARRDIVQAFDPEKELFLADRFIKGTCPRCKTPDQYGDNCESCGATY
;
A
#
# COMPACT_ATOMS: atom_id res chain seq x y z
N MET A 1 9.36 7.12 -40.28
CA MET A 1 9.06 6.28 -39.10
C MET A 1 7.69 5.67 -39.32
N ALA A 2 7.54 4.35 -39.26
CA ALA A 2 6.23 3.72 -39.40
C ALA A 2 5.33 4.20 -38.25
N ALA A 3 4.17 4.71 -38.55
CA ALA A 3 3.16 5.09 -37.56
C ALA A 3 2.71 3.81 -36.84
N THR A 4 3.08 3.67 -35.60
CA THR A 4 2.54 2.59 -34.76
C THR A 4 1.07 2.86 -34.52
N SER A 5 0.21 1.85 -34.71
CA SER A 5 -1.22 1.99 -34.42
C SER A 5 -1.44 2.41 -32.96
N PRO A 6 -2.47 3.21 -32.65
CA PRO A 6 -2.83 3.58 -31.28
C PRO A 6 -2.99 2.35 -30.38
N ARG A 7 -2.44 2.40 -29.18
CA ARG A 7 -2.56 1.34 -28.18
C ARG A 7 -3.46 1.82 -27.05
N LYS A 8 -4.21 0.91 -26.44
CA LYS A 8 -4.85 1.13 -25.15
C LYS A 8 -3.89 0.71 -24.03
N ILE A 9 -3.58 1.61 -23.13
CA ILE A 9 -2.58 1.41 -22.08
C ILE A 9 -3.22 1.78 -20.75
N LEU A 10 -3.23 0.86 -19.80
CA LEU A 10 -3.57 1.11 -18.41
C LEU A 10 -2.27 1.18 -17.60
N VAL A 11 -2.12 2.24 -16.83
CA VAL A 11 -0.92 2.50 -16.02
C VAL A 11 -1.31 2.62 -14.57
N THR A 12 -0.54 2.01 -13.70
CA THR A 12 -0.64 2.18 -12.25
C THR A 12 0.74 2.50 -11.68
N SER A 13 0.79 3.19 -10.56
CA SER A 13 1.97 3.30 -9.69
C SER A 13 1.72 2.55 -8.37
N ALA A 14 2.72 2.42 -7.51
CA ALA A 14 2.52 1.88 -6.18
C ALA A 14 1.45 2.70 -5.44
N LEU A 15 0.53 2.01 -4.77
CA LEU A 15 -0.50 2.64 -3.98
C LEU A 15 0.12 3.20 -2.70
N PRO A 16 0.01 4.50 -2.42
CA PRO A 16 0.49 5.07 -1.18
C PRO A 16 -0.28 4.50 0.01
N TYR A 17 0.44 4.15 1.06
CA TYR A 17 -0.16 3.60 2.27
C TYR A 17 -0.84 4.71 3.07
N ALA A 18 -2.14 4.53 3.36
CA ALA A 18 -2.99 5.56 3.97
C ALA A 18 -2.77 5.72 5.49
N ASN A 19 -1.53 5.59 5.97
CA ASN A 19 -1.18 5.82 7.36
C ASN A 19 -0.70 7.25 7.67
N GLY A 20 -0.56 8.10 6.65
CA GLY A 20 -0.12 9.48 6.78
C GLY A 20 0.09 10.17 5.43
N PRO A 21 0.59 11.42 5.42
CA PRO A 21 0.75 12.22 4.20
C PRO A 21 1.76 11.63 3.22
N LEU A 22 1.66 12.06 1.95
CA LEU A 22 2.65 11.73 0.93
C LEU A 22 4.03 12.30 1.30
N HIS A 23 5.06 11.53 1.05
CA HIS A 23 6.45 12.01 1.15
C HIS A 23 7.12 12.04 -0.23
N LEU A 24 8.32 12.60 -0.31
CA LEU A 24 9.04 12.77 -1.57
C LEU A 24 9.22 11.47 -2.36
N GLY A 25 9.35 10.33 -1.68
CA GLY A 25 9.44 9.01 -2.35
C GLY A 25 8.17 8.66 -3.14
N HIS A 26 6.99 8.88 -2.56
CA HIS A 26 5.71 8.69 -3.24
C HIS A 26 5.58 9.67 -4.43
N MET A 27 5.88 10.95 -4.19
CA MET A 27 5.77 11.99 -5.21
C MET A 27 6.70 11.74 -6.39
N LEU A 28 7.92 11.27 -6.14
CA LEU A 28 8.88 10.95 -7.21
C LEU A 28 8.32 9.89 -8.16
N GLU A 29 7.78 8.81 -7.61
CA GLU A 29 7.20 7.73 -8.41
C GLU A 29 5.97 8.21 -9.21
N GLN A 30 5.05 8.93 -8.56
CA GLN A 30 3.85 9.44 -9.20
C GLN A 30 4.18 10.43 -10.33
N VAL A 31 5.11 11.36 -10.10
CA VAL A 31 5.56 12.34 -11.12
C VAL A 31 6.22 11.63 -12.30
N GLN A 32 7.10 10.67 -12.05
CA GLN A 32 7.74 9.91 -13.14
C GLN A 32 6.72 9.15 -13.97
N THR A 33 5.72 8.55 -13.31
CA THR A 33 4.63 7.82 -13.98
C THR A 33 3.78 8.78 -14.81
N ASP A 34 3.39 9.94 -14.27
CA ASP A 34 2.59 10.95 -14.99
C ASP A 34 3.33 11.49 -16.24
N ILE A 35 4.63 11.77 -16.11
CA ILE A 35 5.46 12.17 -17.26
C ILE A 35 5.43 11.11 -18.36
N TRP A 36 5.57 9.84 -17.99
CA TRP A 36 5.51 8.73 -18.94
C TRP A 36 4.13 8.63 -19.61
N VAL A 37 3.04 8.76 -18.83
CA VAL A 37 1.67 8.75 -19.34
C VAL A 37 1.45 9.88 -20.35
N ARG A 38 1.81 11.13 -19.99
CA ARG A 38 1.73 12.29 -20.89
C ARG A 38 2.52 12.07 -22.18
N PHE A 39 3.68 11.45 -22.08
CA PHE A 39 4.47 11.09 -23.26
C PHE A 39 3.73 10.08 -24.15
N GLN A 40 3.09 9.04 -23.57
CA GLN A 40 2.32 8.08 -24.37
C GLN A 40 1.09 8.72 -25.03
N VAL A 41 0.39 9.58 -24.30
CA VAL A 41 -0.74 10.36 -24.85
C VAL A 41 -0.28 11.25 -26.02
N SER A 42 0.84 11.96 -25.87
CA SER A 42 1.40 12.80 -26.93
C SER A 42 1.82 12.03 -28.18
N ARG A 43 2.07 10.72 -28.05
CA ARG A 43 2.32 9.80 -29.18
C ARG A 43 1.04 9.26 -29.83
N GLY A 44 -0.12 9.68 -29.36
CA GLY A 44 -1.43 9.27 -29.89
C GLY A 44 -1.94 7.93 -29.34
N HIS A 45 -1.44 7.49 -28.18
CA HIS A 45 -1.98 6.32 -27.49
C HIS A 45 -3.13 6.71 -26.56
N ASP A 46 -4.09 5.79 -26.36
CA ASP A 46 -5.15 5.89 -25.35
C ASP A 46 -4.57 5.36 -24.03
N CYS A 47 -4.13 6.28 -23.17
CA CYS A 47 -3.38 5.94 -21.96
C CYS A 47 -4.13 6.47 -20.75
N LEU A 48 -4.51 5.57 -19.84
CA LEU A 48 -5.20 5.88 -18.60
C LEU A 48 -4.26 5.62 -17.41
N TYR A 49 -4.09 6.63 -16.54
CA TYR A 49 -3.37 6.49 -15.28
C TYR A 49 -4.36 6.38 -14.14
N VAL A 50 -4.30 5.29 -13.39
CA VAL A 50 -5.14 5.04 -12.22
C VAL A 50 -4.27 4.75 -11.00
N CYS A 51 -4.74 5.19 -9.84
CA CYS A 51 -4.10 4.92 -8.56
C CYS A 51 -5.16 4.76 -7.46
N ALA A 52 -4.75 4.39 -6.27
CA ALA A 52 -5.61 4.29 -5.09
C ALA A 52 -4.76 4.39 -3.82
N ASP A 53 -5.39 4.62 -2.68
CA ASP A 53 -4.76 4.44 -1.38
C ASP A 53 -4.77 2.97 -0.97
N ASP A 54 -3.65 2.49 -0.40
CA ASP A 54 -3.60 1.24 0.36
C ASP A 54 -4.10 1.49 1.78
N ALA A 55 -5.37 1.16 2.03
CA ALA A 55 -6.15 1.64 3.17
C ALA A 55 -6.35 0.60 4.28
N HIS A 56 -5.56 -0.49 4.32
CA HIS A 56 -5.71 -1.53 5.33
C HIS A 56 -4.42 -1.76 6.12
N GLY A 57 -4.57 -2.19 7.37
CA GLY A 57 -3.46 -2.66 8.21
C GLY A 57 -3.34 -1.98 9.57
N THR A 58 -2.57 -2.60 10.44
CA THR A 58 -2.43 -2.23 11.86
C THR A 58 -1.89 -0.80 12.04
N ALA A 59 -1.01 -0.31 11.16
CA ALA A 59 -0.45 1.03 11.31
C ALA A 59 -1.50 2.13 11.15
N ILE A 60 -2.51 1.92 10.30
CA ILE A 60 -3.66 2.82 10.14
C ILE A 60 -4.51 2.83 11.41
N MET A 61 -4.80 1.65 11.97
CA MET A 61 -5.56 1.54 13.23
C MET A 61 -4.86 2.28 14.37
N LEU A 62 -3.54 2.11 14.50
CA LEU A 62 -2.76 2.80 15.53
C LEU A 62 -2.66 4.32 15.29
N ALA A 63 -2.62 4.76 14.04
CA ALA A 63 -2.64 6.19 13.70
C ALA A 63 -4.00 6.81 14.06
N ALA A 64 -5.09 6.14 13.74
CA ALA A 64 -6.45 6.57 14.09
C ALA A 64 -6.65 6.61 15.62
N GLU A 65 -6.21 5.59 16.35
CA GLU A 65 -6.27 5.53 17.82
C GLU A 65 -5.55 6.74 18.47
N LYS A 66 -4.34 7.08 17.99
CA LYS A 66 -3.59 8.25 18.48
C LYS A 66 -4.30 9.57 18.25
N LEU A 67 -5.12 9.67 17.21
CA LEU A 67 -5.90 10.85 16.87
C LEU A 67 -7.28 10.85 17.53
N GLY A 68 -7.69 9.75 18.18
CA GLY A 68 -9.01 9.60 18.79
C GLY A 68 -10.16 9.56 17.76
N ILE A 69 -9.91 9.05 16.56
CA ILE A 69 -10.88 8.91 15.47
C ILE A 69 -10.98 7.46 15.00
N THR A 70 -11.97 7.14 14.17
CA THR A 70 -12.08 5.80 13.58
C THR A 70 -11.05 5.58 12.47
N PRO A 71 -10.68 4.33 12.15
CA PRO A 71 -9.82 4.03 11.01
C PRO A 71 -10.40 4.56 9.69
N GLU A 72 -11.72 4.47 9.51
CA GLU A 72 -12.43 4.96 8.33
C GLU A 72 -12.30 6.48 8.18
N GLU A 73 -12.53 7.23 9.28
CA GLU A 73 -12.33 8.68 9.28
C GLU A 73 -10.88 9.08 8.99
N HIS A 74 -9.93 8.26 9.46
CA HIS A 74 -8.51 8.50 9.20
C HIS A 74 -8.16 8.32 7.72
N ILE A 75 -8.54 7.19 7.11
CA ILE A 75 -8.23 6.91 5.70
C ILE A 75 -8.93 7.89 4.76
N ASP A 76 -10.15 8.33 5.08
CA ASP A 76 -10.86 9.34 4.27
C ASP A 76 -10.11 10.68 4.25
N LYS A 77 -9.65 11.17 5.43
CA LYS A 77 -8.83 12.38 5.53
C LYS A 77 -7.53 12.26 4.76
N VAL A 78 -6.82 11.14 4.92
CA VAL A 78 -5.56 10.89 4.23
C VAL A 78 -5.78 10.84 2.72
N ARG A 79 -6.85 10.22 2.24
CA ARG A 79 -7.19 10.17 0.81
C ARG A 79 -7.40 11.58 0.23
N GLU A 80 -8.13 12.44 0.94
CA GLU A 80 -8.33 13.83 0.51
C GLU A 80 -7.00 14.58 0.43
N GLU A 81 -6.09 14.36 1.39
CA GLU A 81 -4.75 14.94 1.38
C GLU A 81 -3.92 14.43 0.20
N HIS A 82 -3.90 13.12 -0.05
CA HIS A 82 -3.18 12.52 -1.17
C HIS A 82 -3.66 13.06 -2.52
N GLN A 83 -4.98 13.16 -2.71
CA GLN A 83 -5.56 13.73 -3.94
C GLN A 83 -5.20 15.21 -4.12
N ARG A 84 -5.31 16.01 -3.05
CA ARG A 84 -4.95 17.42 -3.07
C ARG A 84 -3.48 17.62 -3.39
N ASP A 85 -2.60 16.86 -2.75
CA ASP A 85 -1.16 17.00 -2.89
C ASP A 85 -0.70 16.54 -4.29
N SER A 86 -1.23 15.44 -4.80
CA SER A 86 -0.98 14.99 -6.18
C SER A 86 -1.46 16.01 -7.21
N ALA A 87 -2.65 16.59 -7.03
CA ALA A 87 -3.16 17.66 -7.89
C ALA A 87 -2.28 18.92 -7.86
N GLY A 88 -1.68 19.24 -6.69
CA GLY A 88 -0.72 20.33 -6.55
C GLY A 88 0.54 20.18 -7.41
N PHE A 89 0.91 18.94 -7.73
CA PHE A 89 2.00 18.60 -8.66
C PHE A 89 1.50 18.36 -10.11
N HIS A 90 0.24 18.70 -10.38
CA HIS A 90 -0.39 18.51 -11.70
C HIS A 90 -0.43 17.05 -12.16
N ILE A 91 -0.45 16.11 -11.24
CA ILE A 91 -0.66 14.69 -11.53
C ILE A 91 -2.15 14.48 -11.81
N ASP A 92 -2.48 13.95 -12.98
CA ASP A 92 -3.86 13.78 -13.45
C ASP A 92 -4.21 12.28 -13.52
N PHE A 93 -4.81 11.78 -12.47
CA PHE A 93 -5.33 10.42 -12.46
C PHE A 93 -6.68 10.35 -13.19
N ALA A 94 -6.82 9.42 -14.12
CA ALA A 94 -8.13 9.08 -14.70
C ALA A 94 -9.10 8.56 -13.63
N ASN A 95 -8.58 7.90 -12.59
CA ASN A 95 -9.30 7.55 -11.37
C ASN A 95 -8.32 7.40 -10.21
N PHE A 96 -8.64 8.02 -9.07
CA PHE A 96 -7.98 7.78 -7.80
C PHE A 96 -9.01 7.23 -6.81
N HIS A 97 -8.80 6.02 -6.32
CA HIS A 97 -9.77 5.31 -5.50
C HIS A 97 -9.17 4.90 -4.14
N THR A 98 -9.72 3.88 -3.52
CA THR A 98 -9.22 3.31 -2.26
C THR A 98 -9.35 1.78 -2.29
N THR A 99 -8.44 1.09 -1.61
CA THR A 99 -8.60 -0.36 -1.38
C THR A 99 -9.73 -0.67 -0.39
N HIS A 100 -10.17 0.32 0.40
CA HIS A 100 -11.35 0.21 1.27
C HIS A 100 -12.63 0.54 0.49
N SER A 101 -12.99 -0.31 -0.46
CA SER A 101 -14.18 -0.17 -1.30
C SER A 101 -14.89 -1.51 -1.53
N GLU A 102 -16.18 -1.45 -1.80
CA GLU A 102 -16.97 -2.67 -2.10
C GLU A 102 -16.49 -3.36 -3.38
N GLU A 103 -16.01 -2.61 -4.38
CA GLU A 103 -15.44 -3.16 -5.61
C GLU A 103 -14.17 -3.94 -5.33
N ASN A 104 -13.26 -3.39 -4.52
CA ASN A 104 -12.02 -4.07 -4.17
C ASN A 104 -12.31 -5.32 -3.31
N ARG A 105 -13.23 -5.22 -2.36
CA ARG A 105 -13.70 -6.36 -1.57
C ARG A 105 -14.23 -7.48 -2.46
N TYR A 106 -15.16 -7.16 -3.37
CA TYR A 106 -15.76 -8.13 -4.28
C TYR A 106 -14.69 -8.86 -5.12
N TRP A 107 -13.75 -8.11 -5.71
CA TRP A 107 -12.72 -8.72 -6.54
C TRP A 107 -11.70 -9.51 -5.75
N SER A 108 -11.31 -9.07 -4.56
CA SER A 108 -10.39 -9.77 -3.67
C SER A 108 -10.98 -11.11 -3.22
N GLU A 109 -12.23 -11.13 -2.77
CA GLU A 109 -12.94 -12.34 -2.38
C GLU A 109 -13.08 -13.31 -3.57
N ARG A 110 -13.42 -12.80 -4.77
CA ARG A 110 -13.59 -13.62 -5.97
C ARG A 110 -12.26 -14.23 -6.44
N ILE A 111 -11.17 -13.44 -6.42
CA ILE A 111 -9.84 -13.95 -6.77
C ILE A 111 -9.40 -15.01 -5.76
N TYR A 112 -9.55 -14.74 -4.47
CA TYR A 112 -9.24 -15.71 -3.41
C TYR A 112 -10.00 -17.02 -3.60
N GLN A 113 -11.32 -16.96 -3.81
CA GLN A 113 -12.13 -18.15 -4.02
C GLN A 113 -11.68 -18.92 -5.27
N SER A 114 -11.33 -18.22 -6.36
CA SER A 114 -10.82 -18.87 -7.58
C SER A 114 -9.48 -19.60 -7.35
N LEU A 115 -8.64 -19.10 -6.44
CA LEU A 115 -7.39 -19.75 -6.05
C LEU A 115 -7.65 -20.98 -5.16
N VAL A 116 -8.61 -20.89 -4.24
CA VAL A 116 -9.05 -22.03 -3.42
C VAL A 116 -9.59 -23.16 -4.30
N ASP A 117 -10.49 -22.83 -5.22
CA ASP A 117 -11.14 -23.81 -6.12
C ASP A 117 -10.16 -24.55 -7.03
N ARG A 118 -8.97 -23.97 -7.25
CA ARG A 118 -7.90 -24.54 -8.08
C ARG A 118 -6.74 -25.13 -7.27
N ASP A 119 -6.91 -25.28 -5.95
CA ASP A 119 -5.91 -25.84 -5.03
C ASP A 119 -4.57 -25.06 -5.01
N HIS A 120 -4.63 -23.73 -5.17
CA HIS A 120 -3.47 -22.86 -5.09
C HIS A 120 -3.23 -22.27 -3.71
N ILE A 121 -4.06 -22.59 -2.73
CA ILE A 121 -3.95 -22.10 -1.35
C ILE A 121 -3.45 -23.19 -0.44
N ALA A 122 -2.24 -23.01 0.10
CA ALA A 122 -1.71 -23.86 1.16
C ALA A 122 -2.03 -23.24 2.54
N ARG A 123 -2.26 -24.10 3.54
CA ARG A 123 -2.45 -23.69 4.95
C ARG A 123 -1.36 -24.30 5.82
N ARG A 124 -0.86 -23.51 6.74
CA ARG A 124 0.08 -23.97 7.77
C ARG A 124 -0.09 -23.14 9.04
N ASP A 125 0.21 -23.74 10.18
CA ASP A 125 0.23 -23.03 11.46
C ASP A 125 1.50 -22.17 11.53
N ILE A 126 1.35 -20.95 12.05
CA ILE A 126 2.44 -20.05 12.37
C ILE A 126 2.32 -19.60 13.82
N VAL A 127 3.45 -19.27 14.43
CA VAL A 127 3.50 -18.63 15.77
C VAL A 127 3.69 -17.14 15.54
N GLN A 128 2.82 -16.35 16.15
CA GLN A 128 2.87 -14.89 16.04
C GLN A 128 2.60 -14.26 17.42
N ALA A 129 3.23 -13.13 17.70
CA ALA A 129 2.97 -12.39 18.92
C ALA A 129 1.54 -11.83 18.90
N PHE A 130 0.87 -11.93 20.04
CA PHE A 130 -0.51 -11.49 20.22
C PHE A 130 -0.60 -10.55 21.42
N ASP A 131 -1.25 -9.41 21.25
CA ASP A 131 -1.59 -8.47 22.32
C ASP A 131 -2.98 -8.85 22.86
N PRO A 132 -3.07 -9.37 24.11
CA PRO A 132 -4.33 -9.80 24.68
C PRO A 132 -5.24 -8.64 25.12
N GLU A 133 -4.70 -7.43 25.31
CA GLU A 133 -5.50 -6.26 25.70
C GLU A 133 -6.21 -5.65 24.48
N LYS A 134 -5.54 -5.67 23.34
CA LYS A 134 -6.09 -5.15 22.06
C LYS A 134 -6.70 -6.25 21.20
N GLU A 135 -6.61 -7.51 21.62
CA GLU A 135 -7.05 -8.69 20.86
C GLU A 135 -6.51 -8.72 19.42
N LEU A 136 -5.21 -8.34 19.28
CA LEU A 136 -4.60 -8.09 17.98
C LEU A 136 -3.30 -8.88 17.82
N PHE A 137 -3.10 -9.51 16.65
CA PHE A 137 -1.81 -10.05 16.25
C PHE A 137 -0.86 -8.91 15.86
N LEU A 138 0.35 -8.92 16.41
CA LEU A 138 1.34 -7.88 16.18
C LEU A 138 2.21 -8.22 14.98
N ALA A 139 2.36 -7.25 14.06
CA ALA A 139 3.38 -7.33 13.04
C ALA A 139 4.78 -7.14 13.66
N ASP A 140 5.81 -7.76 13.08
CA ASP A 140 7.17 -7.80 13.62
C ASP A 140 7.75 -6.41 13.92
N ARG A 141 7.39 -5.40 13.14
CA ARG A 141 7.78 -3.99 13.36
C ARG A 141 7.22 -3.36 14.65
N PHE A 142 6.23 -3.99 15.29
CA PHE A 142 5.67 -3.54 16.57
C PHE A 142 6.24 -4.32 17.75
N ILE A 143 7.08 -5.31 17.48
CA ILE A 143 7.73 -6.15 18.49
C ILE A 143 9.18 -5.69 18.58
N LYS A 144 9.62 -5.38 19.77
CA LYS A 144 11.02 -5.05 20.03
C LYS A 144 11.55 -5.91 21.16
N GLY A 145 12.81 -6.29 21.04
CA GLY A 145 13.46 -7.15 22.00
C GLY A 145 14.98 -7.16 21.88
N THR A 146 15.59 -8.10 22.57
CA THR A 146 17.04 -8.32 22.51
C THR A 146 17.34 -9.36 21.45
N CYS A 147 18.23 -9.04 20.52
CA CYS A 147 18.68 -9.97 19.49
C CYS A 147 19.20 -11.27 20.12
N PRO A 148 18.67 -12.44 19.73
CA PRO A 148 19.13 -13.73 20.30
C PRO A 148 20.57 -14.04 19.92
N ARG A 149 21.09 -13.50 18.81
CA ARG A 149 22.43 -13.78 18.31
C ARG A 149 23.50 -12.87 18.91
N CYS A 150 23.36 -11.55 18.80
CA CYS A 150 24.41 -10.60 19.23
C CYS A 150 24.08 -9.88 20.55
N LYS A 151 22.91 -10.13 21.14
CA LYS A 151 22.43 -9.56 22.41
C LYS A 151 22.23 -8.04 22.38
N THR A 152 22.22 -7.40 21.21
CA THR A 152 21.88 -5.98 21.08
C THR A 152 20.41 -5.77 21.46
N PRO A 153 20.09 -4.85 22.37
CA PRO A 153 18.71 -4.54 22.75
C PRO A 153 17.99 -3.74 21.66
N ASP A 154 16.67 -3.58 21.81
CA ASP A 154 15.80 -2.72 20.99
C ASP A 154 15.80 -3.06 19.48
N GLN A 155 15.93 -4.36 19.16
CA GLN A 155 15.85 -4.85 17.79
C GLN A 155 14.42 -5.26 17.43
N TYR A 156 14.04 -5.13 16.16
CA TYR A 156 12.73 -5.56 15.66
C TYR A 156 12.58 -7.08 15.65
N GLY A 157 11.32 -7.55 15.58
CA GLY A 157 11.01 -8.97 15.75
C GLY A 157 11.41 -9.88 14.59
N ASP A 158 11.73 -9.32 13.42
CA ASP A 158 12.08 -10.05 12.20
C ASP A 158 13.57 -10.04 11.89
N ASN A 159 14.30 -9.00 12.32
CA ASN A 159 15.71 -8.85 12.02
C ASN A 159 16.49 -8.07 13.08
N CYS A 160 17.81 -8.19 13.02
CA CYS A 160 18.73 -7.39 13.82
C CYS A 160 19.49 -6.40 12.95
N GLU A 161 19.28 -5.10 13.16
CA GLU A 161 19.99 -4.04 12.43
C GLU A 161 21.50 -4.01 12.74
N SER A 162 21.90 -4.54 13.91
CA SER A 162 23.30 -4.57 14.34
C SER A 162 24.12 -5.69 13.71
N CYS A 163 23.56 -6.91 13.58
CA CYS A 163 24.33 -8.06 13.10
C CYS A 163 23.72 -8.74 11.85
N GLY A 164 22.63 -8.21 11.31
CA GLY A 164 21.96 -8.75 10.14
C GLY A 164 21.30 -10.12 10.31
N ALA A 165 21.12 -10.59 11.57
CA ALA A 165 20.42 -11.84 11.82
C ALA A 165 18.92 -11.68 11.53
N THR A 166 18.33 -12.68 10.89
CA THR A 166 16.88 -12.86 10.73
C THR A 166 16.40 -13.97 11.65
N TYR A 167 15.18 -13.88 12.17
CA TYR A 167 14.57 -14.84 13.10
C TYR A 167 13.08 -14.98 12.88
#